data_4da2e517b76d834b0e327ffbf2b1ebea
#
_entry.id   4da2e517b76d834b0e327ffbf2b1ebea
#
_cell.length_a   1.000
_cell.length_b   1.000
_cell.length_c   1.000
_cell.angle_alpha   90.00
_cell.angle_beta   90.00
_cell.angle_gamma   90.00
#
_symmetry.space_group_name_H-M   'P 1'
#
loop_
_entity.id
_entity.type
_entity.pdbx_description
1 polymer ?
#
loop_
_entity_poly.entity_id
_entity_poly.type
_entity_poly.pdbx_seq_one_letter_code
_entity_poly.pdbx_strand_id
1 'polypeptide(L)'
;MHSNSSSGSRPSLNSLSFKLSFQALALGVAIFPINSLNAEKSHQYNTVVNSNVLTVVAVENPTTVFKDGQFLHGFGYDLARNYAKSLNVKLDFKTVPDNTTALKWVAQGKANIAMTTANIATIESKQLVSFSASCGDQSTLSKNGLNPQLNWVLKQADDPLTLTASGFVCQSKQLGTTQQLASFYNRNVVKPESWSTIQKDLNQRLPIYKASFKQSAAKYNLDWHLLAAIGYQESYLKPSSVSPTGVRGLMMLTSSTAQAMGVTNRVDPIQSIQGGAKYYDLMLDQYANVPYPDRNWYALVAYNMGPGAVNQIQKRIKAQGKDPNQWVNLYEYLQRNQVRNGRYKQAVQYVTRIRSYLEHLKTNARIDV
;
A
#
# COMPACT_ATOMS: atom_id res chain seq x y z
N MET A 1 62.12 24.94 -38.08
CA MET A 1 62.35 26.35 -38.54
C MET A 1 61.80 27.27 -37.45
N HIS A 2 62.78 27.99 -36.90
CA HIS A 2 62.69 29.26 -36.13
C HIS A 2 61.66 29.36 -34.99
N SER A 3 62.03 29.24 -33.72
CA SER A 3 62.83 30.17 -32.86
C SER A 3 62.24 31.60 -32.84
N ASN A 4 61.78 32.05 -31.69
CA ASN A 4 62.50 33.11 -30.97
C ASN A 4 61.83 33.41 -29.59
N SER A 5 62.72 33.44 -28.64
CA SER A 5 62.77 33.96 -27.31
C SER A 5 62.77 35.50 -27.27
N SER A 6 62.20 36.09 -26.19
CA SER A 6 62.79 37.27 -25.53
C SER A 6 62.13 37.47 -24.17
N SER A 7 62.77 37.25 -23.18
CA SER A 7 63.44 37.88 -22.03
C SER A 7 63.16 39.39 -21.87
N GLY A 8 62.83 39.81 -20.66
CA GLY A 8 62.75 41.19 -20.22
C GLY A 8 62.33 41.31 -18.76
N SER A 9 63.23 41.20 -17.90
CA SER A 9 63.85 42.00 -16.81
C SER A 9 62.87 42.70 -15.82
N ARG A 10 63.13 42.38 -14.54
CA ARG A 10 62.72 43.11 -13.33
C ARG A 10 63.43 44.46 -13.25
N PRO A 11 62.90 45.40 -12.49
CA PRO A 11 63.70 46.15 -11.55
C PRO A 11 63.21 46.08 -10.10
N SER A 12 64.19 46.17 -9.25
CA SER A 12 64.22 46.14 -7.81
C SER A 12 64.03 47.53 -7.17
N LEU A 13 63.54 47.49 -5.91
CA LEU A 13 63.84 48.41 -4.79
C LEU A 13 63.28 49.83 -4.81
N ASN A 14 62.47 50.17 -3.80
CA ASN A 14 63.04 51.00 -2.71
C ASN A 14 62.09 50.98 -1.47
N SER A 15 62.72 50.79 -0.34
CA SER A 15 62.17 50.89 0.99
C SER A 15 61.88 52.35 1.39
N LEU A 16 60.69 52.65 1.87
CA LEU A 16 60.42 53.82 2.66
C LEU A 16 59.75 53.41 3.96
N SER A 17 60.53 53.50 5.03
CA SER A 17 60.07 53.36 6.42
C SER A 17 59.27 54.58 6.84
N PHE A 18 57.98 54.39 7.11
CA PHE A 18 57.17 55.42 7.79
C PHE A 18 56.87 54.95 9.22
N LYS A 19 57.46 55.59 10.20
CA LYS A 19 57.11 55.48 11.61
C LYS A 19 55.78 56.19 11.84
N LEU A 20 54.71 55.49 12.18
CA LEU A 20 53.48 56.11 12.68
C LEU A 20 53.27 55.60 14.10
N SER A 21 53.21 56.60 15.01
CA SER A 21 52.89 56.48 16.41
C SER A 21 51.51 55.84 16.66
N PHE A 22 51.48 54.78 17.48
CA PHE A 22 50.26 54.22 18.01
C PHE A 22 49.70 55.11 19.13
N GLN A 23 48.61 55.83 18.88
CA GLN A 23 47.72 56.31 19.94
C GLN A 23 46.67 55.22 20.15
N ALA A 24 46.63 54.63 21.33
CA ALA A 24 45.64 53.63 21.73
C ALA A 24 44.31 54.36 22.03
N LEU A 25 43.38 54.22 21.09
CA LEU A 25 41.96 54.55 21.36
C LEU A 25 41.26 53.27 21.82
N ALA A 26 40.97 53.22 23.13
CA ALA A 26 40.19 52.15 23.68
C ALA A 26 38.72 52.29 23.26
N LEU A 27 38.33 51.63 22.19
CA LEU A 27 36.93 51.42 21.81
C LEU A 27 36.38 50.27 22.63
N GLY A 28 35.52 50.55 23.60
CA GLY A 28 34.74 49.57 24.32
C GLY A 28 33.84 48.79 23.34
N VAL A 29 34.21 47.57 23.04
CA VAL A 29 33.34 46.64 22.33
C VAL A 29 32.26 46.19 23.31
N ALA A 30 31.07 46.79 23.21
CA ALA A 30 29.88 46.25 23.84
C ALA A 30 29.59 44.86 23.21
N ILE A 31 29.93 43.81 23.95
CA ILE A 31 29.52 42.45 23.60
C ILE A 31 28.03 42.36 23.88
N PHE A 32 27.21 42.63 22.86
CA PHE A 32 25.81 42.19 22.90
C PHE A 32 25.82 40.67 22.81
N PRO A 33 25.18 39.96 23.74
CA PRO A 33 25.01 38.54 23.56
C PRO A 33 24.09 38.33 22.35
N ILE A 34 24.67 37.85 21.25
CA ILE A 34 23.88 37.33 20.12
C ILE A 34 23.28 36.00 20.61
N ASN A 35 22.31 36.09 21.50
CA ASN A 35 21.39 34.99 21.81
C ASN A 35 20.20 35.07 20.86
N SER A 36 20.44 34.98 19.57
CA SER A 36 19.47 34.45 18.61
C SER A 36 20.01 33.12 18.10
N LEU A 37 20.05 32.13 18.98
CA LEU A 37 19.82 30.79 18.55
C LEU A 37 18.41 30.78 17.96
N ASN A 38 18.29 31.11 16.67
CA ASN A 38 17.20 30.62 15.88
C ASN A 38 17.27 29.11 16.06
N ALA A 39 16.51 28.58 17.00
CA ALA A 39 16.22 27.16 17.05
C ALA A 39 15.66 26.84 15.67
N GLU A 40 16.49 26.24 14.84
CA GLU A 40 16.12 25.82 13.49
C GLU A 40 14.84 25.00 13.70
N LYS A 41 13.73 25.53 13.16
CA LYS A 41 12.41 24.92 13.37
C LYS A 41 12.53 23.48 12.87
N SER A 42 12.55 22.52 13.81
CA SER A 42 12.75 21.12 13.46
C SER A 42 11.62 20.70 12.54
N HIS A 43 11.91 20.55 11.26
CA HIS A 43 10.96 20.08 10.27
C HIS A 43 10.63 18.60 10.51
N GLN A 44 9.36 18.24 10.41
CA GLN A 44 8.93 16.85 10.53
C GLN A 44 9.59 15.96 9.47
N TYR A 45 9.87 16.53 8.27
CA TYR A 45 10.62 15.83 7.22
C TYR A 45 11.96 15.29 7.73
N ASN A 46 12.76 16.14 8.38
CA ASN A 46 14.06 15.73 8.94
C ASN A 46 13.90 14.65 10.02
N THR A 47 12.86 14.76 10.84
CA THR A 47 12.56 13.74 11.86
C THR A 47 12.25 12.40 11.22
N VAL A 48 11.43 12.36 10.17
CA VAL A 48 11.06 11.14 9.42
C VAL A 48 12.30 10.51 8.77
N VAL A 49 13.09 11.30 8.06
CA VAL A 49 14.27 10.79 7.35
C VAL A 49 15.33 10.29 8.34
N ASN A 50 15.62 11.04 9.39
CA ASN A 50 16.63 10.67 10.39
C ASN A 50 16.23 9.46 11.23
N SER A 51 14.93 9.33 11.58
CA SER A 51 14.43 8.16 12.30
C SER A 51 14.21 6.95 11.38
N ASN A 52 14.26 7.14 10.06
CA ASN A 52 13.91 6.13 9.05
C ASN A 52 12.50 5.57 9.22
N VAL A 53 11.56 6.35 9.78
CA VAL A 53 10.17 5.92 10.04
C VAL A 53 9.19 7.03 9.72
N LEU A 54 8.20 6.70 8.89
CA LEU A 54 7.00 7.52 8.66
C LEU A 54 5.83 6.93 9.45
N THR A 55 5.34 7.64 10.46
CA THR A 55 4.18 7.21 11.23
C THR A 55 2.90 7.81 10.64
N VAL A 56 1.99 6.93 10.20
CA VAL A 56 0.68 7.28 9.65
C VAL A 56 -0.42 6.70 10.52
N VAL A 57 -1.48 7.47 10.75
CA VAL A 57 -2.65 7.01 11.51
C VAL A 57 -3.93 7.16 10.71
N ALA A 58 -4.86 6.23 10.89
CA ALA A 58 -6.19 6.30 10.27
C ALA A 58 -7.24 5.55 11.10
N VAL A 59 -8.52 5.87 10.85
CA VAL A 59 -9.63 5.04 11.31
C VAL A 59 -9.79 3.87 10.35
N GLU A 60 -9.96 2.67 10.91
CA GLU A 60 -10.22 1.49 10.11
C GLU A 60 -11.55 1.62 9.36
N ASN A 61 -11.50 1.59 8.05
CA ASN A 61 -12.66 1.64 7.17
C ASN A 61 -12.31 1.10 5.77
N PRO A 62 -13.31 0.73 4.97
CA PRO A 62 -13.09 0.10 3.67
C PRO A 62 -12.33 0.93 2.63
N THR A 63 -12.25 2.25 2.79
CA THR A 63 -11.49 3.11 1.86
C THR A 63 -10.04 3.23 2.28
N THR A 64 -9.80 3.41 3.59
CA THR A 64 -8.49 3.81 4.09
C THR A 64 -7.64 2.61 4.42
N VAL A 65 -8.10 1.77 5.35
CA VAL A 65 -7.37 0.61 5.84
C VAL A 65 -8.31 -0.43 6.45
N PHE A 66 -8.05 -1.69 6.22
CA PHE A 66 -8.65 -2.82 6.94
C PHE A 66 -7.60 -3.91 7.19
N LYS A 67 -7.89 -4.82 8.14
CA LYS A 67 -6.98 -5.88 8.53
C LYS A 67 -7.30 -7.20 7.83
N ASP A 68 -6.24 -7.89 7.39
CA ASP A 68 -6.25 -9.27 6.93
C ASP A 68 -5.25 -10.07 7.78
N GLY A 69 -5.74 -10.79 8.78
CA GLY A 69 -4.86 -11.40 9.78
C GLY A 69 -3.98 -10.35 10.45
N GLN A 70 -2.67 -10.48 10.27
CA GLN A 70 -1.68 -9.52 10.75
C GLN A 70 -1.34 -8.40 9.74
N PHE A 71 -1.87 -8.47 8.51
CA PHE A 71 -1.55 -7.54 7.46
C PHE A 71 -2.59 -6.44 7.34
N LEU A 72 -2.15 -5.26 6.91
CA LEU A 72 -3.01 -4.12 6.59
C LEU A 72 -3.15 -3.99 5.07
N HIS A 73 -4.35 -3.64 4.63
CA HIS A 73 -4.71 -3.39 3.24
C HIS A 73 -5.59 -2.15 3.16
N GLY A 74 -5.75 -1.60 1.98
CA GLY A 74 -6.65 -0.49 1.72
C GLY A 74 -6.05 0.54 0.78
N PHE A 75 -6.90 1.31 0.11
CA PHE A 75 -6.45 2.37 -0.79
C PHE A 75 -5.52 3.36 -0.07
N GLY A 76 -5.93 3.82 1.12
CA GLY A 76 -5.14 4.76 1.91
C GLY A 76 -3.83 4.14 2.38
N TYR A 77 -3.88 2.90 2.88
CA TYR A 77 -2.70 2.18 3.34
C TYR A 77 -1.65 2.01 2.22
N ASP A 78 -2.07 1.52 1.05
CA ASP A 78 -1.14 1.30 -0.06
C ASP A 78 -0.58 2.61 -0.62
N LEU A 79 -1.38 3.69 -0.62
CA LEU A 79 -0.89 5.01 -1.02
C LEU A 79 0.17 5.52 -0.03
N ALA A 80 -0.03 5.36 1.30
CA ALA A 80 0.95 5.71 2.32
C ALA A 80 2.22 4.85 2.23
N ARG A 81 2.07 3.56 1.98
CA ARG A 81 3.19 2.63 1.80
C ARG A 81 4.06 3.02 0.60
N ASN A 82 3.43 3.40 -0.50
CA ASN A 82 4.16 3.88 -1.68
C ASN A 82 4.88 5.21 -1.39
N TYR A 83 4.28 6.10 -0.61
CA TYR A 83 4.94 7.34 -0.19
C TYR A 83 6.14 7.08 0.72
N ALA A 84 6.00 6.24 1.76
CA ALA A 84 7.12 5.85 2.61
C ALA A 84 8.28 5.24 1.80
N LYS A 85 7.95 4.39 0.81
CA LYS A 85 8.94 3.83 -0.12
C LYS A 85 9.63 4.92 -0.95
N SER A 86 8.91 5.95 -1.40
CA SER A 86 9.52 7.06 -2.17
C SER A 86 10.49 7.90 -1.33
N LEU A 87 10.28 7.96 -0.03
CA LEU A 87 11.19 8.58 0.94
C LEU A 87 12.33 7.65 1.39
N ASN A 88 12.30 6.38 0.96
CA ASN A 88 13.20 5.31 1.43
C ASN A 88 13.18 5.13 2.96
N VAL A 89 11.99 5.20 3.57
CA VAL A 89 11.78 5.01 5.01
C VAL A 89 10.77 3.89 5.29
N LYS A 90 10.76 3.36 6.50
CA LYS A 90 9.78 2.37 6.96
C LYS A 90 8.43 3.04 7.23
N LEU A 91 7.34 2.38 6.87
CA LEU A 91 5.99 2.79 7.25
C LEU A 91 5.63 2.18 8.61
N ASP A 92 5.28 3.01 9.59
CA ASP A 92 4.60 2.63 10.83
C ASP A 92 3.14 3.09 10.73
N PHE A 93 2.25 2.19 10.28
CA PHE A 93 0.83 2.52 10.10
C PHE A 93 0.02 2.01 11.29
N LYS A 94 -0.72 2.91 11.93
CA LYS A 94 -1.52 2.62 13.13
C LYS A 94 -3.00 2.93 12.90
N THR A 95 -3.86 2.10 13.46
CA THR A 95 -5.30 2.36 13.48
C THR A 95 -5.70 3.01 14.81
N VAL A 96 -6.64 3.94 14.75
CA VAL A 96 -7.20 4.66 15.89
C VAL A 96 -8.73 4.61 15.85
N PRO A 97 -9.41 4.80 17.01
CA PRO A 97 -10.85 4.59 17.08
C PRO A 97 -11.68 5.60 16.28
N ASP A 98 -11.21 6.86 16.16
CA ASP A 98 -11.96 7.94 15.54
C ASP A 98 -11.06 9.01 14.91
N ASN A 99 -11.65 9.85 14.06
CA ASN A 99 -10.96 10.94 13.37
C ASN A 99 -10.40 11.99 14.35
N THR A 100 -11.06 12.23 15.48
CA THR A 100 -10.61 13.18 16.49
C THR A 100 -9.29 12.75 17.10
N THR A 101 -9.17 11.46 17.41
CA THR A 101 -7.94 10.83 17.89
C THR A 101 -6.84 10.90 16.84
N ALA A 102 -7.15 10.62 15.56
CA ALA A 102 -6.19 10.73 14.48
C ALA A 102 -5.61 12.15 14.35
N LEU A 103 -6.48 13.16 14.32
CA LEU A 103 -6.07 14.57 14.27
C LEU A 103 -5.26 15.00 15.50
N LYS A 104 -5.66 14.54 16.69
CA LYS A 104 -4.93 14.81 17.94
C LYS A 104 -3.50 14.25 17.89
N TRP A 105 -3.30 13.08 17.33
CA TRP A 105 -1.96 12.48 17.22
C TRP A 105 -1.04 13.31 16.32
N VAL A 106 -1.56 13.84 15.21
CA VAL A 106 -0.78 14.74 14.33
C VAL A 106 -0.48 16.07 15.03
N ALA A 107 -1.47 16.70 15.69
CA ALA A 107 -1.26 17.94 16.42
C ALA A 107 -0.19 17.79 17.51
N GLN A 108 -0.15 16.65 18.20
CA GLN A 108 0.83 16.33 19.24
C GLN A 108 2.18 15.83 18.72
N GLY A 109 2.35 15.63 17.40
CA GLY A 109 3.56 15.07 16.81
C GLY A 109 3.77 13.57 17.08
N LYS A 110 2.73 12.85 17.53
CA LYS A 110 2.74 11.38 17.71
C LYS A 110 2.63 10.63 16.39
N ALA A 111 2.07 11.27 15.37
CA ALA A 111 2.03 10.80 14.00
C ALA A 111 2.43 11.93 13.06
N ASN A 112 3.02 11.57 11.92
CA ASN A 112 3.40 12.53 10.90
C ASN A 112 2.22 12.88 10.00
N ILE A 113 1.38 11.89 9.70
CA ILE A 113 0.22 12.03 8.81
C ILE A 113 -1.00 11.35 9.44
N ALA A 114 -2.15 12.00 9.37
CA ALA A 114 -3.44 11.34 9.56
C ALA A 114 -4.16 11.21 8.23
N MET A 115 -4.72 10.03 7.95
CA MET A 115 -5.68 9.83 6.87
C MET A 115 -7.08 9.85 7.46
N THR A 116 -7.90 10.80 7.03
CA THR A 116 -9.20 11.06 7.65
C THR A 116 -10.24 11.55 6.65
N THR A 117 -11.50 11.31 6.97
CA THR A 117 -12.66 11.87 6.29
C THR A 117 -13.32 13.00 7.09
N ALA A 118 -12.64 13.54 8.09
CA ALA A 118 -13.09 14.72 8.81
C ALA A 118 -13.24 15.91 7.86
N ASN A 119 -14.22 16.78 8.14
CA ASN A 119 -14.42 17.98 7.33
C ASN A 119 -13.26 18.97 7.54
N ILE A 120 -13.03 19.81 6.53
CA ILE A 120 -11.91 20.76 6.48
C ILE A 120 -11.96 21.72 7.67
N ALA A 121 -13.14 22.24 8.02
CA ALA A 121 -13.28 23.17 9.16
C ALA A 121 -12.83 22.54 10.50
N THR A 122 -13.12 21.25 10.69
CA THR A 122 -12.63 20.53 11.89
C THR A 122 -11.11 20.37 11.89
N ILE A 123 -10.49 20.17 10.74
CA ILE A 123 -9.04 20.05 10.59
C ILE A 123 -8.38 21.40 10.88
N GLU A 124 -8.87 22.46 10.25
CA GLU A 124 -8.36 23.84 10.40
C GLU A 124 -8.53 24.39 11.82
N SER A 125 -9.64 24.05 12.51
CA SER A 125 -9.84 24.42 13.92
C SER A 125 -8.75 23.90 14.87
N LYS A 126 -8.00 22.87 14.43
CA LYS A 126 -6.87 22.30 15.17
C LYS A 126 -5.51 22.80 14.66
N GLN A 127 -5.51 23.84 13.83
CA GLN A 127 -4.32 24.42 13.21
C GLN A 127 -3.51 23.37 12.40
N LEU A 128 -4.22 22.42 11.78
CA LEU A 128 -3.66 21.41 10.91
C LEU A 128 -3.95 21.75 9.45
N VAL A 129 -3.16 21.21 8.55
CA VAL A 129 -3.31 21.38 7.10
C VAL A 129 -3.70 20.07 6.44
N SER A 130 -4.45 20.15 5.35
CA SER A 130 -4.89 18.96 4.65
C SER A 130 -4.88 19.12 3.13
N PHE A 131 -4.78 18.00 2.45
CA PHE A 131 -4.99 17.89 1.01
C PHE A 131 -5.65 16.56 0.65
N SER A 132 -6.33 16.54 -0.50
CA SER A 132 -7.05 15.36 -0.97
C SER A 132 -6.10 14.19 -1.28
N ALA A 133 -6.44 12.99 -0.84
CA ALA A 133 -5.73 11.74 -1.15
C ALA A 133 -5.73 11.38 -2.66
N SER A 134 -6.54 12.06 -3.47
CA SER A 134 -6.62 11.88 -4.93
C SER A 134 -6.13 13.08 -5.73
N CYS A 135 -5.43 14.04 -5.11
CA CYS A 135 -5.04 15.30 -5.74
C CYS A 135 -6.23 16.02 -6.42
N GLY A 136 -7.33 16.15 -5.68
CA GLY A 136 -8.56 16.82 -6.16
C GLY A 136 -9.43 15.99 -7.11
N ASP A 137 -9.00 14.81 -7.56
CA ASP A 137 -9.80 13.92 -8.39
C ASP A 137 -10.73 13.04 -7.54
N GLN A 138 -11.77 13.66 -6.99
CA GLN A 138 -12.78 12.96 -6.20
C GLN A 138 -13.56 11.92 -7.03
N SER A 139 -13.65 12.13 -8.35
CA SER A 139 -14.39 11.23 -9.25
C SER A 139 -13.75 9.86 -9.34
N THR A 140 -12.43 9.76 -9.30
CA THR A 140 -11.70 8.48 -9.27
C THR A 140 -12.06 7.65 -8.04
N LEU A 141 -12.20 8.25 -6.88
CA LEU A 141 -12.58 7.54 -5.66
C LEU A 141 -14.07 7.16 -5.69
N SER A 142 -14.97 8.11 -5.97
CA SER A 142 -16.43 7.88 -5.95
C SER A 142 -16.88 6.84 -6.97
N LYS A 143 -16.34 6.84 -8.20
CA LYS A 143 -16.65 5.83 -9.22
C LYS A 143 -16.30 4.40 -8.77
N ASN A 144 -15.33 4.26 -7.89
CA ASN A 144 -14.92 2.99 -7.31
C ASN A 144 -15.58 2.70 -5.94
N GLY A 145 -16.58 3.50 -5.54
CA GLY A 145 -17.28 3.34 -4.26
C GLY A 145 -16.40 3.63 -3.04
N LEU A 146 -15.29 4.34 -3.24
CA LEU A 146 -14.40 4.80 -2.19
C LEU A 146 -14.82 6.21 -1.73
N ASN A 147 -14.50 6.57 -0.50
CA ASN A 147 -14.86 7.87 0.03
C ASN A 147 -14.05 8.99 -0.63
N PRO A 148 -14.70 9.91 -1.39
CA PRO A 148 -14.00 11.00 -2.07
C PRO A 148 -13.45 12.09 -1.12
N GLN A 149 -13.90 12.11 0.13
CA GLN A 149 -13.46 13.07 1.15
C GLN A 149 -12.22 12.59 1.92
N LEU A 150 -11.56 11.51 1.47
CA LEU A 150 -10.32 11.09 2.10
C LEU A 150 -9.23 12.14 1.92
N ASN A 151 -8.72 12.66 3.05
CA ASN A 151 -7.66 13.66 3.11
C ASN A 151 -6.45 13.13 3.87
N TRP A 152 -5.29 13.61 3.47
CA TRP A 152 -4.06 13.53 4.25
C TRP A 152 -3.95 14.81 5.08
N VAL A 153 -3.70 14.67 6.37
CA VAL A 153 -3.59 15.78 7.31
C VAL A 153 -2.23 15.78 7.95
N LEU A 154 -1.56 16.93 7.93
CA LEU A 154 -0.23 17.14 8.48
C LEU A 154 -0.25 18.38 9.40
N LYS A 155 0.87 18.60 10.10
CA LYS A 155 0.94 19.62 11.14
C LYS A 155 1.11 21.03 10.57
N GLN A 156 1.90 21.22 9.52
CA GLN A 156 2.30 22.54 9.02
C GLN A 156 2.40 22.55 7.50
N ALA A 157 1.90 23.63 6.87
CA ALA A 157 1.89 23.77 5.40
C ALA A 157 3.30 23.95 4.83
N ASP A 158 4.16 24.66 5.55
CA ASP A 158 5.53 25.01 5.14
C ASP A 158 6.56 23.91 5.43
N ASP A 159 6.14 22.80 6.06
CA ASP A 159 7.03 21.66 6.29
C ASP A 159 7.31 20.91 4.97
N PRO A 160 8.59 20.63 4.65
CA PRO A 160 8.93 19.83 3.47
C PRO A 160 8.23 18.47 3.38
N LEU A 161 7.82 17.88 4.52
CA LEU A 161 7.02 16.66 4.52
C LEU A 161 5.65 16.89 3.87
N THR A 162 5.00 18.02 4.14
CA THR A 162 3.71 18.38 3.53
C THR A 162 3.85 18.61 2.02
N LEU A 163 4.90 19.33 1.62
CA LEU A 163 5.15 19.62 0.21
C LEU A 163 5.47 18.34 -0.59
N THR A 164 6.34 17.48 -0.05
CA THR A 164 6.69 16.22 -0.71
C THR A 164 5.53 15.24 -0.72
N ALA A 165 4.71 15.16 0.34
CA ALA A 165 3.54 14.30 0.39
C ALA A 165 2.45 14.72 -0.59
N SER A 166 2.14 16.01 -0.68
CA SER A 166 1.17 16.53 -1.66
C SER A 166 1.66 16.36 -3.09
N GLY A 167 2.94 16.64 -3.35
CA GLY A 167 3.59 16.38 -4.64
C GLY A 167 3.52 14.91 -5.04
N PHE A 168 3.81 13.99 -4.12
CA PHE A 168 3.72 12.55 -4.35
C PHE A 168 2.29 12.11 -4.72
N VAL A 169 1.27 12.58 -4.00
CA VAL A 169 -0.13 12.23 -4.30
C VAL A 169 -0.53 12.74 -5.69
N CYS A 170 -0.13 13.95 -6.06
CA CYS A 170 -0.42 14.48 -7.40
C CYS A 170 0.37 13.76 -8.51
N GLN A 171 1.61 13.40 -8.26
CA GLN A 171 2.39 12.57 -9.18
C GLN A 171 1.78 11.16 -9.33
N SER A 172 1.31 10.56 -8.24
CA SER A 172 0.62 9.26 -8.27
C SER A 172 -0.64 9.30 -9.13
N LYS A 173 -1.40 10.40 -9.09
CA LYS A 173 -2.52 10.63 -10.01
C LYS A 173 -2.05 10.73 -11.48
N GLN A 174 -1.04 11.54 -11.77
CA GLN A 174 -0.52 11.74 -13.13
C GLN A 174 0.01 10.43 -13.74
N LEU A 175 0.68 9.60 -12.94
CA LEU A 175 1.20 8.30 -13.37
C LEU A 175 0.13 7.20 -13.44
N GLY A 176 -1.13 7.49 -13.05
CA GLY A 176 -2.22 6.53 -13.04
C GLY A 176 -2.22 5.57 -11.83
N THR A 177 -1.29 5.69 -10.90
CA THR A 177 -1.21 4.82 -9.70
C THR A 177 -2.45 4.97 -8.83
N THR A 178 -2.93 6.20 -8.61
CA THR A 178 -4.17 6.47 -7.86
C THR A 178 -5.36 5.76 -8.50
N GLN A 179 -5.49 5.82 -9.83
CA GLN A 179 -6.55 5.14 -10.58
C GLN A 179 -6.47 3.61 -10.43
N GLN A 180 -5.27 3.05 -10.49
CA GLN A 180 -5.05 1.60 -10.37
C GLN A 180 -5.38 1.11 -8.97
N LEU A 181 -4.93 1.81 -7.93
CA LEU A 181 -5.26 1.49 -6.54
C LEU A 181 -6.79 1.61 -6.30
N ALA A 182 -7.42 2.69 -6.75
CA ALA A 182 -8.86 2.86 -6.62
C ALA A 182 -9.63 1.75 -7.34
N SER A 183 -9.19 1.35 -8.54
CA SER A 183 -9.78 0.24 -9.30
C SER A 183 -9.59 -1.10 -8.60
N PHE A 184 -8.43 -1.35 -7.99
CA PHE A 184 -8.21 -2.57 -7.21
C PHE A 184 -9.10 -2.62 -5.97
N TYR A 185 -9.23 -1.50 -5.25
CA TYR A 185 -10.09 -1.38 -4.07
C TYR A 185 -11.54 -1.04 -4.41
N ASN A 186 -11.96 -1.21 -5.66
CA ASN A 186 -13.31 -0.94 -6.12
C ASN A 186 -14.34 -1.75 -5.32
N ARG A 187 -15.25 -1.07 -4.66
CA ARG A 187 -16.32 -1.67 -3.85
C ARG A 187 -17.53 -2.12 -4.68
N ASN A 188 -17.62 -1.65 -5.93
CA ASN A 188 -18.70 -1.98 -6.85
C ASN A 188 -18.37 -3.22 -7.72
N VAL A 189 -17.25 -3.92 -7.44
CA VAL A 189 -16.86 -5.15 -8.17
C VAL A 189 -17.87 -6.29 -7.99
N VAL A 190 -18.55 -6.30 -6.84
CA VAL A 190 -19.74 -7.10 -6.56
C VAL A 190 -20.93 -6.15 -6.61
N LYS A 191 -21.86 -6.43 -7.51
CA LYS A 191 -23.05 -5.57 -7.68
C LYS A 191 -23.90 -5.55 -6.42
N PRO A 192 -24.48 -4.40 -6.04
CA PRO A 192 -25.28 -4.27 -4.83
C PRO A 192 -26.38 -5.33 -4.69
N GLU A 193 -27.08 -5.63 -5.78
CA GLU A 193 -28.15 -6.64 -5.83
C GLU A 193 -27.67 -8.08 -5.57
N SER A 194 -26.38 -8.35 -5.80
CA SER A 194 -25.81 -9.68 -5.58
C SER A 194 -25.51 -9.95 -4.09
N TRP A 195 -25.35 -8.89 -3.27
CA TRP A 195 -24.97 -9.06 -1.86
C TRP A 195 -26.01 -9.80 -1.04
N SER A 196 -27.29 -9.65 -1.32
CA SER A 196 -28.35 -10.40 -0.63
C SER A 196 -28.22 -11.92 -0.85
N THR A 197 -27.92 -12.33 -2.08
CA THR A 197 -27.67 -13.74 -2.42
C THR A 197 -26.39 -14.26 -1.77
N ILE A 198 -25.30 -13.48 -1.85
CA ILE A 198 -24.02 -13.81 -1.24
C ILE A 198 -24.18 -13.99 0.27
N GLN A 199 -24.84 -13.07 0.95
CA GLN A 199 -25.10 -13.14 2.38
C GLN A 199 -25.93 -14.38 2.75
N LYS A 200 -26.97 -14.69 1.97
CA LYS A 200 -27.76 -15.92 2.15
C LYS A 200 -26.90 -17.17 2.01
N ASP A 201 -26.08 -17.25 0.97
CA ASP A 201 -25.18 -18.37 0.71
C ASP A 201 -24.16 -18.54 1.85
N LEU A 202 -23.54 -17.44 2.29
CA LEU A 202 -22.59 -17.46 3.40
C LEU A 202 -23.25 -17.90 4.70
N ASN A 203 -24.42 -17.35 5.04
CA ASN A 203 -25.14 -17.74 6.27
C ASN A 203 -25.55 -19.21 6.28
N GLN A 204 -25.87 -19.79 5.12
CA GLN A 204 -26.32 -21.18 5.02
C GLN A 204 -25.17 -22.19 4.93
N ARG A 205 -24.07 -21.85 4.23
CA ARG A 205 -23.04 -22.84 3.88
C ARG A 205 -21.75 -22.67 4.68
N LEU A 206 -21.36 -21.43 5.00
CA LEU A 206 -20.10 -21.20 5.71
C LEU A 206 -20.05 -21.87 7.09
N PRO A 207 -21.10 -21.87 7.92
CA PRO A 207 -21.09 -22.55 9.21
C PRO A 207 -20.72 -24.03 9.12
N ILE A 208 -21.14 -24.72 8.04
CA ILE A 208 -20.88 -26.15 7.81
C ILE A 208 -19.37 -26.43 7.71
N TYR A 209 -18.61 -25.49 7.12
CA TYR A 209 -17.18 -25.66 6.80
C TYR A 209 -16.25 -24.80 7.64
N LYS A 210 -16.80 -23.93 8.52
CA LYS A 210 -16.03 -22.95 9.30
C LYS A 210 -14.92 -23.60 10.13
N ALA A 211 -15.22 -24.73 10.78
CA ALA A 211 -14.21 -25.45 11.55
C ALA A 211 -13.05 -25.95 10.67
N SER A 212 -13.36 -26.50 9.48
CA SER A 212 -12.35 -26.99 8.54
C SER A 212 -11.50 -25.84 7.96
N PHE A 213 -12.09 -24.69 7.67
CA PHE A 213 -11.34 -23.49 7.25
C PHE A 213 -10.42 -23.00 8.35
N LYS A 214 -10.90 -22.88 9.59
CA LYS A 214 -10.09 -22.48 10.76
C LYS A 214 -8.93 -23.43 11.00
N GLN A 215 -9.18 -24.74 10.98
CA GLN A 215 -8.15 -25.75 11.18
C GLN A 215 -7.07 -25.70 10.07
N SER A 216 -7.50 -25.62 8.81
CA SER A 216 -6.58 -25.54 7.67
C SER A 216 -5.77 -24.24 7.67
N ALA A 217 -6.40 -23.12 8.01
CA ALA A 217 -5.74 -21.83 8.14
C ALA A 217 -4.67 -21.84 9.23
N ALA A 218 -5.01 -22.37 10.42
CA ALA A 218 -4.06 -22.48 11.55
C ALA A 218 -2.82 -23.31 11.18
N LYS A 219 -3.00 -24.39 10.40
CA LYS A 219 -1.89 -25.25 9.97
C LYS A 219 -0.83 -24.52 9.13
N TYR A 220 -1.23 -23.54 8.34
CA TYR A 220 -0.37 -22.80 7.41
C TYR A 220 -0.22 -21.33 7.78
N ASN A 221 -0.62 -20.94 8.99
CA ASN A 221 -0.62 -19.54 9.47
C ASN A 221 -1.31 -18.57 8.49
N LEU A 222 -2.47 -18.96 7.97
CA LEU A 222 -3.30 -18.20 7.04
C LEU A 222 -4.49 -17.58 7.76
N ASP A 223 -5.11 -16.58 7.14
CA ASP A 223 -6.42 -16.09 7.58
C ASP A 223 -7.53 -17.00 7.06
N TRP A 224 -8.35 -17.55 7.98
CA TRP A 224 -9.44 -18.44 7.60
C TRP A 224 -10.54 -17.72 6.80
N HIS A 225 -10.74 -16.41 6.98
CA HIS A 225 -11.68 -15.63 6.19
C HIS A 225 -11.21 -15.54 4.72
N LEU A 226 -9.90 -15.39 4.51
CA LEU A 226 -9.33 -15.40 3.17
C LEU A 226 -9.54 -16.77 2.49
N LEU A 227 -9.30 -17.86 3.19
CA LEU A 227 -9.56 -19.21 2.65
C LEU A 227 -11.06 -19.42 2.35
N ALA A 228 -11.95 -18.93 3.23
CA ALA A 228 -13.39 -18.96 2.99
C ALA A 228 -13.81 -18.12 1.78
N ALA A 229 -13.20 -16.93 1.61
CA ALA A 229 -13.43 -16.06 0.45
C ALA A 229 -12.95 -16.74 -0.86
N ILE A 230 -11.82 -17.45 -0.85
CA ILE A 230 -11.35 -18.26 -1.97
C ILE A 230 -12.38 -19.36 -2.27
N GLY A 231 -12.78 -20.15 -1.28
CA GLY A 231 -13.76 -21.22 -1.47
C GLY A 231 -15.12 -20.73 -1.98
N TYR A 232 -15.54 -19.53 -1.53
CA TYR A 232 -16.76 -18.91 -2.06
C TYR A 232 -16.58 -18.46 -3.53
N GLN A 233 -15.45 -17.86 -3.89
CA GLN A 233 -15.16 -17.49 -5.29
C GLN A 233 -15.05 -18.72 -6.20
N GLU A 234 -14.53 -19.84 -5.73
CA GLU A 234 -14.35 -21.05 -6.49
C GLU A 234 -15.66 -21.78 -6.77
N SER A 235 -16.47 -21.99 -5.76
CA SER A 235 -17.62 -22.91 -5.84
C SER A 235 -18.91 -22.40 -5.20
N TYR A 236 -18.93 -21.16 -4.68
CA TYR A 236 -19.99 -20.66 -3.79
C TYR A 236 -20.17 -21.59 -2.55
N LEU A 237 -19.07 -22.18 -2.06
CA LEU A 237 -19.02 -23.19 -0.99
C LEU A 237 -19.87 -24.44 -1.28
N LYS A 238 -19.95 -24.88 -2.54
CA LYS A 238 -20.66 -26.09 -2.96
C LYS A 238 -19.67 -27.21 -3.31
N PRO A 239 -19.57 -28.30 -2.49
CA PRO A 239 -18.60 -29.37 -2.73
C PRO A 239 -18.78 -30.11 -4.06
N SER A 240 -20.02 -30.19 -4.57
CA SER A 240 -20.36 -30.85 -5.82
C SER A 240 -20.07 -30.04 -7.08
N SER A 241 -19.51 -28.84 -6.93
CA SER A 241 -19.22 -27.98 -8.08
C SER A 241 -18.22 -28.61 -9.05
N VAL A 242 -18.49 -28.47 -10.34
CA VAL A 242 -17.66 -28.95 -11.44
C VAL A 242 -17.55 -27.86 -12.48
N SER A 243 -16.32 -27.50 -12.89
CA SER A 243 -16.10 -26.56 -13.99
C SER A 243 -16.21 -27.24 -15.35
N PRO A 244 -16.40 -26.49 -16.45
CA PRO A 244 -16.35 -27.03 -17.80
C PRO A 244 -15.04 -27.77 -18.15
N THR A 245 -13.95 -27.44 -17.46
CA THR A 245 -12.62 -28.04 -17.63
C THR A 245 -12.35 -29.22 -16.68
N GLY A 246 -13.37 -29.69 -15.92
CA GLY A 246 -13.27 -30.84 -15.02
C GLY A 246 -12.59 -30.58 -13.69
N VAL A 247 -12.39 -29.31 -13.31
CA VAL A 247 -11.98 -28.91 -11.96
C VAL A 247 -13.13 -29.16 -11.01
N ARG A 248 -12.88 -29.66 -9.78
CA ARG A 248 -13.94 -30.14 -8.87
C ARG A 248 -13.71 -29.73 -7.43
N GLY A 249 -14.80 -29.72 -6.69
CA GLY A 249 -14.84 -29.60 -5.24
C GLY A 249 -14.93 -28.16 -4.75
N LEU A 250 -14.95 -28.01 -3.44
CA LEU A 250 -15.17 -26.71 -2.80
C LEU A 250 -14.09 -25.67 -3.14
N MET A 251 -12.82 -26.11 -3.25
CA MET A 251 -11.67 -25.27 -3.60
C MET A 251 -11.24 -25.43 -5.07
N MET A 252 -12.04 -26.10 -5.90
CA MET A 252 -11.86 -26.24 -7.36
C MET A 252 -10.44 -26.66 -7.78
N LEU A 253 -10.00 -27.83 -7.24
CA LEU A 253 -8.67 -28.36 -7.57
C LEU A 253 -8.69 -29.15 -8.88
N THR A 254 -7.66 -28.96 -9.71
CA THR A 254 -7.40 -29.89 -10.84
C THR A 254 -6.99 -31.26 -10.31
N SER A 255 -7.05 -32.32 -11.13
CA SER A 255 -6.60 -33.66 -10.71
C SER A 255 -5.13 -33.67 -10.32
N SER A 256 -4.28 -33.00 -11.10
CA SER A 256 -2.83 -32.91 -10.82
C SER A 256 -2.53 -32.11 -9.54
N THR A 257 -3.22 -30.98 -9.34
CA THR A 257 -3.06 -30.19 -8.11
C THR A 257 -3.51 -30.98 -6.89
N ALA A 258 -4.67 -31.64 -6.96
CA ALA A 258 -5.19 -32.48 -5.89
C ALA A 258 -4.21 -33.60 -5.51
N GLN A 259 -3.69 -34.31 -6.49
CA GLN A 259 -2.67 -35.36 -6.27
C GLN A 259 -1.41 -34.80 -5.61
N ALA A 260 -0.88 -33.68 -6.12
CA ALA A 260 0.30 -33.02 -5.53
C ALA A 260 0.07 -32.53 -4.09
N MET A 261 -1.17 -32.15 -3.75
CA MET A 261 -1.54 -31.71 -2.40
C MET A 261 -1.93 -32.87 -1.47
N GLY A 262 -2.00 -34.12 -1.96
CA GLY A 262 -2.38 -35.29 -1.20
C GLY A 262 -3.88 -35.46 -1.02
N VAL A 263 -4.68 -34.87 -1.90
CA VAL A 263 -6.16 -34.97 -1.92
C VAL A 263 -6.57 -36.18 -2.76
N THR A 264 -7.19 -37.17 -2.12
CA THR A 264 -7.67 -38.38 -2.80
C THR A 264 -9.11 -38.23 -3.34
N ASN A 265 -9.92 -37.41 -2.65
CA ASN A 265 -11.29 -37.12 -3.08
C ASN A 265 -11.53 -35.62 -3.11
N ARG A 266 -11.56 -35.02 -4.32
CA ARG A 266 -11.75 -33.57 -4.51
C ARG A 266 -13.14 -33.07 -4.11
N VAL A 267 -14.15 -33.93 -4.12
CA VAL A 267 -15.53 -33.55 -3.74
C VAL A 267 -15.80 -33.71 -2.24
N ASP A 268 -14.90 -34.37 -1.50
CA ASP A 268 -14.90 -34.31 -0.05
C ASP A 268 -14.54 -32.88 0.38
N PRO A 269 -15.43 -32.17 1.11
CA PRO A 269 -15.22 -30.76 1.41
C PRO A 269 -14.00 -30.54 2.33
N ILE A 270 -13.73 -31.45 3.25
CA ILE A 270 -12.62 -31.32 4.21
C ILE A 270 -11.30 -31.48 3.47
N GLN A 271 -11.15 -32.52 2.66
CA GLN A 271 -9.96 -32.74 1.85
C GLN A 271 -9.75 -31.59 0.83
N SER A 272 -10.84 -31.11 0.22
CA SER A 272 -10.79 -29.99 -0.72
C SER A 272 -10.28 -28.72 -0.05
N ILE A 273 -10.77 -28.37 1.16
CA ILE A 273 -10.31 -27.21 1.92
C ILE A 273 -8.84 -27.36 2.32
N GLN A 274 -8.43 -28.52 2.84
CA GLN A 274 -7.05 -28.80 3.22
C GLN A 274 -6.10 -28.69 2.02
N GLY A 275 -6.47 -29.30 0.88
CA GLY A 275 -5.68 -29.23 -0.35
C GLY A 275 -5.59 -27.81 -0.92
N GLY A 276 -6.72 -27.08 -0.90
CA GLY A 276 -6.75 -25.67 -1.33
C GLY A 276 -5.90 -24.75 -0.46
N ALA A 277 -5.96 -24.93 0.86
CA ALA A 277 -5.12 -24.19 1.80
C ALA A 277 -3.62 -24.47 1.58
N LYS A 278 -3.25 -25.76 1.44
CA LYS A 278 -1.87 -26.15 1.14
C LYS A 278 -1.38 -25.60 -0.21
N TYR A 279 -2.25 -25.60 -1.21
CA TYR A 279 -1.90 -25.05 -2.52
C TYR A 279 -1.73 -23.52 -2.49
N TYR A 280 -2.58 -22.82 -1.72
CA TYR A 280 -2.43 -21.38 -1.52
C TYR A 280 -1.15 -21.03 -0.77
N ASP A 281 -0.80 -21.77 0.28
CA ASP A 281 0.45 -21.65 1.01
C ASP A 281 1.67 -21.86 0.11
N LEU A 282 1.64 -22.89 -0.74
CA LEU A 282 2.67 -23.12 -1.75
C LEU A 282 2.81 -21.92 -2.72
N MET A 283 1.70 -21.24 -3.08
CA MET A 283 1.76 -20.02 -3.91
C MET A 283 2.36 -18.84 -3.14
N LEU A 284 2.12 -18.71 -1.84
CA LEU A 284 2.78 -17.70 -1.01
C LEU A 284 4.30 -17.91 -0.97
N ASP A 285 4.75 -19.15 -0.81
CA ASP A 285 6.18 -19.51 -0.82
C ASP A 285 6.81 -19.24 -2.19
N GLN A 286 6.12 -19.52 -3.27
CA GLN A 286 6.59 -19.24 -4.63
C GLN A 286 6.89 -17.75 -4.86
N TYR A 287 6.20 -16.86 -4.13
CA TYR A 287 6.39 -15.40 -4.20
C TYR A 287 6.99 -14.82 -2.91
N ALA A 288 7.86 -15.58 -2.23
CA ALA A 288 8.49 -15.15 -0.99
C ALA A 288 9.30 -13.84 -1.12
N ASN A 289 9.76 -13.51 -2.33
CA ASN A 289 10.44 -12.26 -2.65
C ASN A 289 9.50 -11.05 -2.80
N VAL A 290 8.19 -11.27 -2.88
CA VAL A 290 7.17 -10.20 -2.89
C VAL A 290 6.82 -9.86 -1.45
N PRO A 291 6.94 -8.59 -1.02
CA PRO A 291 6.60 -8.22 0.36
C PRO A 291 5.09 -8.32 0.61
N TYR A 292 4.70 -8.58 1.86
CA TYR A 292 3.31 -8.44 2.26
C TYR A 292 2.91 -6.94 2.28
N PRO A 293 1.65 -6.62 1.98
CA PRO A 293 0.53 -7.50 1.67
C PRO A 293 0.47 -7.96 0.19
N ASP A 294 1.31 -7.44 -0.69
CA ASP A 294 1.27 -7.72 -2.13
C ASP A 294 1.38 -9.21 -2.44
N ARG A 295 2.13 -9.96 -1.62
CA ARG A 295 2.30 -11.41 -1.75
C ARG A 295 0.98 -12.17 -1.81
N ASN A 296 -0.01 -11.78 -0.99
CA ASN A 296 -1.33 -12.39 -0.99
C ASN A 296 -2.00 -12.30 -2.37
N TRP A 297 -1.88 -11.14 -3.01
CA TRP A 297 -2.50 -10.90 -4.31
C TRP A 297 -1.78 -11.67 -5.43
N TYR A 298 -0.44 -11.76 -5.36
CA TYR A 298 0.35 -12.60 -6.28
C TYR A 298 -0.04 -14.08 -6.14
N ALA A 299 -0.15 -14.57 -4.92
CA ALA A 299 -0.56 -15.94 -4.66
C ALA A 299 -1.97 -16.25 -5.20
N LEU A 300 -2.93 -15.31 -5.06
CA LEU A 300 -4.27 -15.46 -5.62
C LEU A 300 -4.27 -15.50 -7.16
N VAL A 301 -3.49 -14.62 -7.82
CA VAL A 301 -3.35 -14.67 -9.29
C VAL A 301 -2.73 -16.01 -9.71
N ALA A 302 -1.70 -16.48 -8.99
CA ALA A 302 -1.06 -17.76 -9.28
C ALA A 302 -1.96 -18.96 -8.99
N TYR A 303 -2.78 -18.91 -7.95
CA TYR A 303 -3.79 -19.91 -7.68
C TYR A 303 -4.76 -20.08 -8.87
N ASN A 304 -5.23 -18.95 -9.45
CA ASN A 304 -6.19 -18.92 -10.53
C ASN A 304 -5.58 -19.30 -11.89
N MET A 305 -4.42 -18.73 -12.25
CA MET A 305 -3.87 -18.89 -13.60
C MET A 305 -2.55 -19.67 -13.68
N GLY A 306 -2.08 -20.16 -12.54
CA GLY A 306 -0.82 -20.90 -12.43
C GLY A 306 0.41 -20.00 -12.26
N PRO A 307 1.41 -20.43 -11.48
CA PRO A 307 2.61 -19.61 -11.17
C PRO A 307 3.46 -19.33 -12.42
N GLY A 308 3.51 -20.25 -13.38
CA GLY A 308 4.25 -20.06 -14.63
C GLY A 308 3.78 -18.84 -15.44
N ALA A 309 2.46 -18.58 -15.47
CA ALA A 309 1.90 -17.42 -16.15
C ALA A 309 2.27 -16.12 -15.43
N VAL A 310 2.21 -16.11 -14.12
CA VAL A 310 2.58 -14.92 -13.30
C VAL A 310 4.07 -14.61 -13.47
N ASN A 311 4.93 -15.62 -13.44
CA ASN A 311 6.38 -15.45 -13.66
C ASN A 311 6.70 -14.85 -15.03
N GLN A 312 5.96 -15.22 -16.08
CA GLN A 312 6.09 -14.60 -17.40
C GLN A 312 5.66 -13.13 -17.39
N ILE A 313 4.59 -12.79 -16.66
CA ILE A 313 4.15 -11.41 -16.51
C ILE A 313 5.21 -10.60 -15.74
N GLN A 314 5.77 -11.13 -14.67
CA GLN A 314 6.86 -10.46 -13.92
C GLN A 314 8.06 -10.14 -14.82
N LYS A 315 8.47 -11.08 -15.69
CA LYS A 315 9.55 -10.84 -16.67
C LYS A 315 9.21 -9.68 -17.60
N ARG A 316 7.96 -9.59 -18.08
CA ARG A 316 7.50 -8.52 -18.97
C ARG A 316 7.42 -7.17 -18.26
N ILE A 317 6.97 -7.14 -16.99
CA ILE A 317 6.96 -5.93 -16.15
C ILE A 317 8.40 -5.42 -15.95
N LYS A 318 9.33 -6.31 -15.64
CA LYS A 318 10.76 -5.98 -15.49
C LYS A 318 11.35 -5.41 -16.78
N ALA A 319 11.01 -5.98 -17.93
CA ALA A 319 11.43 -5.49 -19.25
C ALA A 319 10.89 -4.08 -19.57
N GLN A 320 9.80 -3.65 -18.93
CA GLN A 320 9.26 -2.29 -19.02
C GLN A 320 9.91 -1.31 -18.02
N GLY A 321 10.96 -1.72 -17.30
CA GLY A 321 11.62 -0.90 -16.29
C GLY A 321 10.84 -0.73 -14.98
N LYS A 322 9.78 -1.52 -14.77
CA LYS A 322 8.95 -1.48 -13.56
C LYS A 322 9.36 -2.59 -12.58
N ASP A 323 9.14 -2.35 -11.29
CA ASP A 323 9.37 -3.36 -10.25
C ASP A 323 8.35 -4.52 -10.40
N PRO A 324 8.80 -5.75 -10.71
CA PRO A 324 7.93 -6.90 -10.93
C PRO A 324 7.32 -7.45 -9.63
N ASN A 325 7.75 -6.96 -8.46
CA ASN A 325 7.32 -7.42 -7.15
C ASN A 325 6.33 -6.47 -6.46
N GLN A 326 5.84 -5.45 -7.16
CA GLN A 326 4.76 -4.58 -6.70
C GLN A 326 3.42 -4.98 -7.28
N TRP A 327 2.42 -5.14 -6.40
CA TRP A 327 1.07 -5.50 -6.81
C TRP A 327 0.48 -4.53 -7.84
N VAL A 328 0.66 -3.23 -7.64
CA VAL A 328 0.11 -2.22 -8.56
C VAL A 328 0.61 -2.42 -9.99
N ASN A 329 1.86 -2.86 -10.19
CA ASN A 329 2.42 -3.12 -11.51
C ASN A 329 1.88 -4.41 -12.15
N LEU A 330 1.71 -5.48 -11.34
CA LEU A 330 1.07 -6.71 -11.81
C LEU A 330 -0.40 -6.46 -12.18
N TYR A 331 -1.13 -5.76 -11.32
CA TYR A 331 -2.53 -5.43 -11.52
C TYR A 331 -2.74 -4.57 -12.76
N GLU A 332 -1.92 -3.52 -12.94
CA GLU A 332 -1.92 -2.68 -14.15
C GLU A 332 -1.67 -3.50 -15.42
N TYR A 333 -0.68 -4.40 -15.39
CA TYR A 333 -0.36 -5.25 -16.52
C TYR A 333 -1.57 -6.14 -16.91
N LEU A 334 -2.19 -6.78 -15.94
CA LEU A 334 -3.38 -7.61 -16.15
C LEU A 334 -4.54 -6.78 -16.72
N GLN A 335 -4.82 -5.61 -16.13
CA GLN A 335 -5.89 -4.71 -16.58
C GLN A 335 -5.69 -4.21 -18.01
N ARG A 336 -4.50 -3.73 -18.35
CA ARG A 336 -4.22 -3.22 -19.71
C ARG A 336 -4.34 -4.28 -20.80
N ASN A 337 -4.06 -5.52 -20.45
CA ASN A 337 -4.04 -6.62 -21.42
C ASN A 337 -5.29 -7.52 -21.37
N GLN A 338 -6.27 -7.23 -20.50
CA GLN A 338 -7.45 -8.08 -20.29
C GLN A 338 -8.38 -8.16 -21.53
N VAL A 339 -8.40 -7.13 -22.38
CA VAL A 339 -9.20 -7.14 -23.62
C VAL A 339 -8.66 -8.16 -24.61
N ARG A 340 -7.33 -8.32 -24.65
CA ARG A 340 -6.66 -9.26 -25.58
C ARG A 340 -6.50 -10.66 -25.00
N ASN A 341 -6.68 -10.81 -23.68
CA ASN A 341 -6.46 -12.09 -23.00
C ASN A 341 -7.53 -12.30 -21.91
N GLY A 342 -8.50 -13.17 -22.20
CA GLY A 342 -9.60 -13.47 -21.27
C GLY A 342 -9.14 -14.04 -19.92
N ARG A 343 -7.98 -14.74 -19.87
CA ARG A 343 -7.41 -15.22 -18.60
C ARG A 343 -6.98 -14.07 -17.69
N TYR A 344 -6.47 -12.97 -18.26
CA TYR A 344 -6.12 -11.79 -17.47
C TYR A 344 -7.37 -11.10 -16.90
N LYS A 345 -8.44 -11.00 -17.71
CA LYS A 345 -9.75 -10.54 -17.23
C LYS A 345 -10.26 -11.40 -16.08
N GLN A 346 -10.17 -12.72 -16.23
CA GLN A 346 -10.57 -13.66 -15.19
C GLN A 346 -9.75 -13.47 -13.90
N ALA A 347 -8.43 -13.34 -14.01
CA ALA A 347 -7.55 -13.13 -12.86
C ALA A 347 -7.86 -11.81 -12.13
N VAL A 348 -8.06 -10.69 -12.85
CA VAL A 348 -8.48 -9.42 -12.28
C VAL A 348 -9.79 -9.57 -11.51
N GLN A 349 -10.80 -10.19 -12.11
CA GLN A 349 -12.09 -10.42 -11.45
C GLN A 349 -11.97 -11.35 -10.24
N TYR A 350 -11.15 -12.38 -10.35
CA TYR A 350 -10.91 -13.34 -9.28
C TYR A 350 -10.37 -12.65 -8.03
N VAL A 351 -9.26 -11.93 -8.15
CA VAL A 351 -8.62 -11.27 -7.01
C VAL A 351 -9.49 -10.17 -6.43
N THR A 352 -10.11 -9.33 -7.26
CA THR A 352 -10.94 -8.21 -6.76
C THR A 352 -12.21 -8.71 -6.06
N ARG A 353 -12.82 -9.81 -6.51
CA ARG A 353 -13.97 -10.42 -5.84
C ARG A 353 -13.58 -11.06 -4.52
N ILE A 354 -12.48 -11.83 -4.47
CA ILE A 354 -11.98 -12.42 -3.22
C ILE A 354 -11.69 -11.33 -2.19
N ARG A 355 -11.04 -10.23 -2.58
CA ARG A 355 -10.83 -9.08 -1.72
C ARG A 355 -12.16 -8.53 -1.17
N SER A 356 -13.18 -8.36 -2.03
CA SER A 356 -14.50 -7.90 -1.59
C SER A 356 -15.20 -8.87 -0.63
N TYR A 357 -15.09 -10.18 -0.87
CA TYR A 357 -15.65 -11.18 0.04
C TYR A 357 -14.90 -11.20 1.38
N LEU A 358 -13.58 -11.08 1.35
CA LEU A 358 -12.75 -10.98 2.54
C LEU A 358 -13.15 -9.77 3.40
N GLU A 359 -13.27 -8.59 2.81
CA GLU A 359 -13.76 -7.39 3.51
C GLU A 359 -15.13 -7.63 4.14
N HIS A 360 -16.05 -8.22 3.38
CA HIS A 360 -17.40 -8.51 3.87
C HIS A 360 -17.40 -9.48 5.03
N LEU A 361 -16.61 -10.58 4.95
CA LEU A 361 -16.49 -11.57 6.02
C LEU A 361 -15.92 -10.96 7.30
N LYS A 362 -14.96 -10.04 7.19
CA LYS A 362 -14.32 -9.41 8.36
C LYS A 362 -15.14 -8.27 8.98
N THR A 363 -15.98 -7.60 8.20
CA THR A 363 -16.80 -6.49 8.70
C THR A 363 -18.18 -6.95 9.20
N ASN A 364 -18.57 -8.18 8.93
CA ASN A 364 -19.87 -8.73 9.32
C ASN A 364 -19.76 -9.56 10.59
N ALA A 365 -19.98 -8.91 11.74
CA ALA A 365 -19.89 -9.53 13.08
C ALA A 365 -20.78 -10.79 13.28
N ARG A 366 -21.83 -10.98 12.45
CA ARG A 366 -22.68 -12.19 12.51
C ARG A 366 -22.00 -13.46 12.01
N ILE A 367 -20.87 -13.33 11.33
CA ILE A 367 -20.12 -14.46 10.75
C ILE A 367 -19.05 -14.98 11.73
N ASP A 368 -18.64 -14.16 12.68
CA ASP A 368 -17.60 -14.50 13.66
C ASP A 368 -18.12 -15.22 14.92
N VAL A 369 -19.43 -15.26 15.11
CA VAL A 369 -20.08 -15.96 16.24
C VAL A 369 -20.19 -17.47 16.02
#